data_d10169a5b6772e8aa6bf8373a16e5209
#
_entry.id   d10169a5b6772e8aa6bf8373a16e5209
#
_cell.length_a   1.000
_cell.length_b   1.000
_cell.length_c   1.000
_cell.angle_alpha   90.00
_cell.angle_beta   90.00
_cell.angle_gamma   90.00
#
_symmetry.space_group_name_H-M   'P 1'
#
loop_
_entity.id
_entity.type
_entity.pdbx_description
1 polymer ?
#
loop_
_entity_poly.entity_id
_entity_poly.type
_entity_poly.pdbx_seq_one_letter_code
_entity_poly.pdbx_strand_id
1 'polypeptide(L)'
;MQNRLQSGGRLGRQALLFPLCLVLYEFSTYIGNDMIQPGMLAVVEQYQAGLDWVPTSMTAYLAGGMFLQWLLGPLSDRIGRRPVMLAGVVWFIVTCLATLLAKNIEQFTFLRFLQGISLCFIGAVGYAAIQESFEEAVCIKITALMANVALIAPLLGPLVGAAWVHVLPWEGMFILFAALAAIAFFGLQRAMPETATRRGETLSFKALGRDYRL
;
A
#
# COMPACT_ATOMS: atom_id res chain seq x y z
N MET A 1 21.49 11.89 19.04
CA MET A 1 20.85 11.58 20.34
C MET A 1 19.55 10.84 20.03
N GLN A 2 19.61 9.52 20.06
CA GLN A 2 18.48 8.64 19.78
C GLN A 2 17.51 8.70 20.96
N ASN A 3 16.37 9.35 20.76
CA ASN A 3 15.23 9.18 21.66
C ASN A 3 14.59 7.81 21.34
N ARG A 4 15.19 6.74 21.87
CA ARG A 4 14.53 5.44 21.95
C ARG A 4 13.30 5.66 22.84
N LEU A 5 12.13 5.43 22.28
CA LEU A 5 10.87 5.31 23.03
C LEU A 5 10.91 4.04 23.90
N GLN A 6 11.88 4.00 24.83
CA GLN A 6 12.02 2.96 25.83
C GLN A 6 11.52 3.49 27.17
N SER A 7 10.31 3.14 27.51
CA SER A 7 9.91 2.99 28.91
C SER A 7 9.03 1.75 29.01
N GLY A 8 9.48 0.83 29.85
CA GLY A 8 8.93 -0.48 30.03
C GLY A 8 7.42 -0.51 30.22
N GLY A 9 6.76 -1.44 29.53
CA GLY A 9 5.51 -2.03 29.96
C GLY A 9 4.23 -1.59 29.30
N ARG A 10 4.13 -0.44 28.64
CA ARG A 10 2.99 -0.06 27.77
C ARG A 10 3.49 0.90 26.71
N LEU A 11 3.50 0.46 25.46
CA LEU A 11 3.64 1.37 24.32
C LEU A 11 2.59 2.47 24.47
N GLY A 12 3.01 3.73 24.57
CA GLY A 12 2.08 4.85 24.67
C GLY A 12 1.12 4.84 23.46
N ARG A 13 -0.12 5.31 23.65
CA ARG A 13 -1.14 5.35 22.57
C ARG A 13 -0.62 5.95 21.26
N GLN A 14 0.27 6.93 21.35
CA GLN A 14 0.90 7.55 20.18
C GLN A 14 1.90 6.64 19.45
N ALA A 15 2.62 5.78 20.19
CA ALA A 15 3.56 4.84 19.58
C ALA A 15 2.85 3.71 18.82
N LEU A 16 1.61 3.34 19.20
CA LEU A 16 0.80 2.35 18.51
C LEU A 16 0.07 2.93 17.30
N LEU A 17 -0.13 4.24 17.23
CA LEU A 17 -0.86 4.87 16.14
C LEU A 17 -0.16 4.67 14.80
N PHE A 18 1.18 4.77 14.75
CA PHE A 18 1.94 4.57 13.53
C PHE A 18 1.77 3.15 12.95
N PRO A 19 2.03 2.05 13.69
CA PRO A 19 1.82 0.71 13.15
C PRO A 19 0.36 0.43 12.77
N LEU A 20 -0.61 0.89 13.56
CA LEU A 20 -2.03 0.70 13.25
C LEU A 20 -2.44 1.40 11.95
N CYS A 21 -1.96 2.62 11.71
CA CYS A 21 -2.25 3.34 10.47
C CYS A 21 -1.53 2.71 9.26
N LEU A 22 -0.32 2.16 9.47
CA LEU A 22 0.38 1.42 8.43
C LEU A 22 -0.36 0.13 8.06
N VAL A 23 -0.84 -0.61 9.07
CA VAL A 23 -1.68 -1.82 8.88
C VAL A 23 -2.99 -1.47 8.18
N LEU A 24 -3.63 -0.34 8.52
CA LEU A 24 -4.84 0.11 7.83
C LEU A 24 -4.57 0.45 6.35
N TYR A 25 -3.45 1.10 6.06
CA TYR A 25 -3.03 1.36 4.68
C TYR A 25 -2.77 0.07 3.92
N GLU A 26 -2.02 -0.86 4.52
CA GLU A 26 -1.77 -2.18 3.95
C GLU A 26 -3.08 -2.92 3.66
N PHE A 27 -4.01 -2.94 4.63
CA PHE A 27 -5.34 -3.52 4.43
C PHE A 27 -6.08 -2.87 3.26
N SER A 28 -6.04 -1.53 3.14
CA SER A 28 -6.71 -0.83 2.04
C SER A 28 -6.16 -1.21 0.67
N THR A 29 -4.86 -1.48 0.55
CA THR A 29 -4.23 -1.90 -0.71
C THR A 29 -4.55 -3.36 -1.06
N TYR A 30 -4.50 -4.28 -0.08
CA TYR A 30 -4.85 -5.69 -0.33
C TYR A 30 -6.33 -5.87 -0.63
N ILE A 31 -7.23 -5.26 0.16
CA ILE A 31 -8.67 -5.35 -0.11
C ILE A 31 -9.02 -4.66 -1.43
N GLY A 32 -8.29 -3.61 -1.81
CA GLY A 32 -8.41 -2.95 -3.10
C GLY A 32 -8.08 -3.85 -4.29
N ASN A 33 -7.23 -4.87 -4.10
CA ASN A 33 -6.98 -5.88 -5.11
C ASN A 33 -8.08 -6.95 -5.16
N ASP A 34 -8.50 -7.44 -4.00
CA ASP A 34 -9.28 -8.68 -3.91
C ASP A 34 -10.79 -8.44 -3.94
N MET A 35 -11.26 -7.32 -3.39
CA MET A 35 -12.69 -6.98 -3.33
C MET A 35 -13.30 -6.71 -4.70
N ILE A 36 -12.52 -6.19 -5.66
CA ILE A 36 -13.01 -5.89 -7.00
C ILE A 36 -13.21 -7.14 -7.87
N GLN A 37 -12.58 -8.27 -7.51
CA GLN A 37 -12.59 -9.47 -8.37
C GLN A 37 -14.01 -9.95 -8.73
N PRO A 38 -14.97 -10.07 -7.80
CA PRO A 38 -16.36 -10.40 -8.16
C PRO A 38 -17.03 -9.32 -9.02
N GLY A 39 -16.61 -8.06 -8.87
CA GLY A 39 -17.12 -6.92 -9.63
C GLY A 39 -16.59 -6.83 -11.06
N MET A 40 -15.55 -7.59 -11.42
CA MET A 40 -14.92 -7.50 -12.73
C MET A 40 -15.87 -7.88 -13.89
N LEU A 41 -16.87 -8.71 -13.63
CA LEU A 41 -17.90 -9.00 -14.64
C LEU A 41 -18.72 -7.75 -14.98
N ALA A 42 -19.11 -6.98 -13.99
CA ALA A 42 -19.82 -5.71 -14.20
C ALA A 42 -18.92 -4.66 -14.86
N VAL A 43 -17.61 -4.65 -14.55
CA VAL A 43 -16.63 -3.75 -15.18
C VAL A 43 -16.51 -4.04 -16.69
N VAL A 44 -16.30 -5.30 -17.08
CA VAL A 44 -16.16 -5.66 -18.51
C VAL A 44 -17.46 -5.46 -19.28
N GLU A 45 -18.61 -5.69 -18.66
CA GLU A 45 -19.92 -5.42 -19.25
C GLU A 45 -20.12 -3.91 -19.49
N GLN A 46 -19.80 -3.07 -18.50
CA GLN A 46 -19.91 -1.61 -18.60
C GLN A 46 -19.03 -1.04 -19.72
N TYR A 47 -17.81 -1.57 -19.90
CA TYR A 47 -16.89 -1.13 -20.95
C TYR A 47 -17.05 -1.90 -22.26
N GLN A 48 -18.04 -2.80 -22.37
CA GLN A 48 -18.29 -3.65 -23.54
C GLN A 48 -17.03 -4.43 -23.96
N ALA A 49 -16.26 -4.89 -22.98
CA ALA A 49 -15.01 -5.62 -23.16
C ALA A 49 -15.24 -7.14 -23.09
N GLY A 50 -14.30 -7.91 -23.61
CA GLY A 50 -14.33 -9.37 -23.53
C GLY A 50 -14.06 -9.92 -22.12
N LEU A 51 -14.49 -11.14 -21.84
CA LEU A 51 -14.26 -11.80 -20.55
C LEU A 51 -12.79 -12.10 -20.28
N ASP A 52 -11.95 -12.10 -21.29
CA ASP A 52 -10.49 -12.22 -21.21
C ASP A 52 -9.83 -11.07 -20.39
N TRP A 53 -10.52 -9.94 -20.27
CA TRP A 53 -10.07 -8.82 -19.43
C TRP A 53 -10.30 -9.02 -17.92
N VAL A 54 -11.14 -9.97 -17.52
CA VAL A 54 -11.45 -10.19 -16.09
C VAL A 54 -10.19 -10.48 -15.26
N PRO A 55 -9.29 -11.41 -15.65
CA PRO A 55 -8.07 -11.68 -14.86
C PRO A 55 -7.01 -10.58 -14.99
N THR A 56 -7.09 -9.69 -15.97
CA THR A 56 -6.07 -8.66 -16.21
C THR A 56 -5.99 -7.63 -15.10
N SER A 57 -7.11 -7.35 -14.41
CA SER A 57 -7.16 -6.43 -13.27
C SER A 57 -6.21 -6.86 -12.16
N MET A 58 -6.27 -8.11 -11.74
CA MET A 58 -5.40 -8.68 -10.71
C MET A 58 -3.94 -8.74 -11.18
N THR A 59 -3.71 -9.21 -12.40
CA THR A 59 -2.37 -9.31 -12.98
C THR A 59 -1.70 -7.94 -13.07
N ALA A 60 -2.41 -6.92 -13.55
CA ALA A 60 -1.89 -5.56 -13.64
C ALA A 60 -1.55 -4.99 -12.27
N TYR A 61 -2.41 -5.20 -11.27
CA TYR A 61 -2.19 -4.75 -9.91
C TYR A 61 -0.93 -5.38 -9.30
N LEU A 62 -0.77 -6.69 -9.39
CA LEU A 62 0.40 -7.41 -8.88
C LEU A 62 1.68 -7.04 -9.64
N ALA A 63 1.60 -6.86 -10.97
CA ALA A 63 2.73 -6.38 -11.76
C ALA A 63 3.20 -4.98 -11.30
N GLY A 64 2.26 -4.07 -11.01
CA GLY A 64 2.56 -2.78 -10.40
C GLY A 64 3.27 -2.92 -9.07
N GLY A 65 2.82 -3.87 -8.23
CA GLY A 65 3.40 -4.16 -6.92
C GLY A 65 4.84 -4.69 -6.93
N MET A 66 5.33 -5.12 -8.06
CA MET A 66 6.72 -5.56 -8.25
C MET A 66 7.59 -4.50 -8.92
N PHE A 67 6.99 -3.53 -9.59
CA PHE A 67 7.67 -2.67 -10.56
C PHE A 67 8.73 -1.75 -9.94
N LEU A 68 8.43 -1.08 -8.82
CA LEU A 68 9.34 -0.11 -8.19
C LEU A 68 9.97 -0.61 -6.88
N GLN A 69 9.74 -1.86 -6.48
CA GLN A 69 10.18 -2.36 -5.18
C GLN A 69 11.70 -2.28 -4.99
N TRP A 70 12.48 -2.53 -6.05
CA TRP A 70 13.93 -2.46 -6.04
C TRP A 70 14.48 -1.03 -5.88
N LEU A 71 13.71 -0.02 -6.30
CA LEU A 71 14.14 1.39 -6.29
C LEU A 71 13.73 2.10 -4.99
N LEU A 72 12.55 1.77 -4.44
CA LEU A 72 11.96 2.51 -3.31
C LEU A 72 12.74 2.34 -2.00
N GLY A 73 13.41 1.20 -1.79
CA GLY A 73 14.28 1.01 -0.63
C GLY A 73 15.38 2.06 -0.58
N PRO A 74 16.34 2.06 -1.53
CA PRO A 74 17.42 3.04 -1.59
C PRO A 74 16.95 4.49 -1.71
N LEU A 75 15.81 4.72 -2.40
CA LEU A 75 15.25 6.05 -2.54
C LEU A 75 14.75 6.59 -1.20
N SER A 76 14.04 5.77 -0.43
CA SER A 76 13.51 6.15 0.88
C SER A 76 14.60 6.33 1.94
N ASP A 77 15.74 5.64 1.81
CA ASP A 77 16.89 5.83 2.68
C ASP A 77 17.48 7.25 2.57
N ARG A 78 17.38 7.84 1.39
CA ARG A 78 18.00 9.14 1.07
C ARG A 78 17.04 10.32 1.16
N ILE A 79 15.80 10.16 0.68
CA ILE A 79 14.77 11.20 0.75
C ILE A 79 14.17 11.25 2.15
N GLY A 80 14.02 10.09 2.77
CA GLY A 80 13.35 9.89 4.05
C GLY A 80 12.24 8.84 3.95
N ARG A 81 12.12 7.99 4.98
CA ARG A 81 11.07 6.97 5.03
C ARG A 81 9.68 7.59 5.04
N ARG A 82 9.50 8.61 5.89
CA ARG A 82 8.21 9.28 6.09
C ARG A 82 7.67 9.95 4.82
N PRO A 83 8.39 10.87 4.13
CA PRO A 83 7.86 11.53 2.94
C PRO A 83 7.59 10.55 1.80
N VAL A 84 8.43 9.53 1.61
CA VAL A 84 8.22 8.52 0.57
C VAL A 84 6.97 7.69 0.88
N MET A 85 6.76 7.27 2.13
CA MET A 85 5.55 6.53 2.53
C MET A 85 4.28 7.34 2.33
N LEU A 86 4.28 8.61 2.77
CA LEU A 86 3.13 9.51 2.58
C LEU A 86 2.83 9.75 1.09
N ALA A 87 3.86 9.88 0.26
CA ALA A 87 3.69 9.96 -1.19
C ALA A 87 3.03 8.70 -1.77
N GLY A 88 3.39 7.51 -1.27
CA GLY A 88 2.77 6.25 -1.66
C GLY A 88 1.29 6.16 -1.31
N VAL A 89 0.90 6.66 -0.12
CA VAL A 89 -0.53 6.70 0.27
C VAL A 89 -1.31 7.67 -0.61
N VAL A 90 -0.77 8.87 -0.87
CA VAL A 90 -1.40 9.85 -1.78
C VAL A 90 -1.52 9.28 -3.18
N TRP A 91 -0.49 8.60 -3.67
CA TRP A 91 -0.50 7.92 -4.96
C TRP A 91 -1.64 6.92 -5.07
N PHE A 92 -1.84 6.09 -4.04
CA PHE A 92 -2.94 5.12 -4.01
C PHE A 92 -4.31 5.82 -4.04
N ILE A 93 -4.51 6.85 -3.22
CA ILE A 93 -5.77 7.63 -3.19
C ILE A 93 -6.06 8.22 -4.57
N VAL A 94 -5.07 8.89 -5.17
CA VAL A 94 -5.24 9.54 -6.48
C VAL A 94 -5.56 8.53 -7.57
N THR A 95 -4.87 7.39 -7.61
CA THR A 95 -5.11 6.34 -8.60
C THR A 95 -6.45 5.64 -8.41
N CYS A 96 -6.92 5.44 -7.15
CA CYS A 96 -8.26 4.95 -6.87
C CYS A 96 -9.33 5.92 -7.40
N LEU A 97 -9.20 7.21 -7.12
CA LEU A 97 -10.15 8.21 -7.61
C LEU A 97 -10.07 8.38 -9.14
N ALA A 98 -8.88 8.29 -9.72
CA ALA A 98 -8.71 8.34 -11.17
C ALA A 98 -9.41 7.18 -11.90
N THR A 99 -9.56 6.02 -11.25
CA THR A 99 -10.27 4.87 -11.81
C THR A 99 -11.74 5.18 -12.09
N LEU A 100 -12.34 6.10 -11.34
CA LEU A 100 -13.72 6.57 -11.57
C LEU A 100 -13.87 7.37 -12.86
N LEU A 101 -12.77 7.84 -13.44
CA LEU A 101 -12.73 8.63 -14.68
C LEU A 101 -12.33 7.77 -15.89
N ALA A 102 -12.07 6.49 -15.72
CA ALA A 102 -11.71 5.59 -16.80
C ALA A 102 -12.88 5.47 -17.80
N LYS A 103 -12.58 5.50 -19.09
CA LYS A 103 -13.58 5.48 -20.16
C LYS A 103 -13.60 4.15 -20.92
N ASN A 104 -12.58 3.32 -20.75
CA ASN A 104 -12.45 2.02 -21.39
C ASN A 104 -11.66 1.06 -20.50
N ILE A 105 -11.66 -0.21 -20.86
CA ILE A 105 -11.05 -1.28 -20.07
C ILE A 105 -9.51 -1.16 -20.02
N GLU A 106 -8.88 -0.63 -21.06
CA GLU A 106 -7.42 -0.43 -21.12
C GLU A 106 -6.98 0.63 -20.09
N GLN A 107 -7.72 1.75 -20.01
CA GLN A 107 -7.46 2.79 -19.01
C GLN A 107 -7.69 2.27 -17.60
N PHE A 108 -8.78 1.51 -17.39
CA PHE A 108 -9.05 0.85 -16.11
C PHE A 108 -7.87 -0.06 -15.71
N THR A 109 -7.45 -0.95 -16.62
CA THR A 109 -6.35 -1.90 -16.36
C THR A 109 -5.03 -1.18 -16.11
N PHE A 110 -4.73 -0.12 -16.84
CA PHE A 110 -3.55 0.71 -16.62
C PHE A 110 -3.58 1.39 -15.23
N LEU A 111 -4.73 1.91 -14.81
CA LEU A 111 -4.89 2.47 -13.48
C LEU A 111 -4.76 1.41 -12.39
N ARG A 112 -5.18 0.17 -12.64
CA ARG A 112 -4.93 -0.96 -11.74
C ARG A 112 -3.44 -1.23 -11.57
N PHE A 113 -2.67 -1.18 -12.64
CA PHE A 113 -1.21 -1.27 -12.56
C PHE A 113 -0.62 -0.13 -11.72
N LEU A 114 -1.03 1.11 -11.93
CA LEU A 114 -0.59 2.25 -11.15
C LEU A 114 -0.97 2.14 -9.66
N GLN A 115 -2.16 1.65 -9.34
CA GLN A 115 -2.58 1.37 -7.97
C GLN A 115 -1.69 0.31 -7.31
N GLY A 116 -1.34 -0.73 -8.05
CA GLY A 116 -0.47 -1.81 -7.57
C GLY A 116 0.91 -1.34 -7.11
N ILE A 117 1.43 -0.27 -7.69
CA ILE A 117 2.70 0.36 -7.26
C ILE A 117 2.68 0.71 -5.76
N SER A 118 1.49 0.94 -5.18
CA SER A 118 1.33 1.22 -3.75
C SER A 118 1.86 0.11 -2.86
N LEU A 119 1.82 -1.16 -3.31
CA LEU A 119 2.38 -2.30 -2.58
C LEU A 119 3.89 -2.18 -2.40
N CYS A 120 4.58 -1.57 -3.37
CA CYS A 120 6.02 -1.34 -3.29
C CYS A 120 6.40 -0.44 -2.10
N PHE A 121 5.57 0.57 -1.80
CA PHE A 121 5.82 1.48 -0.68
C PHE A 121 5.67 0.76 0.66
N ILE A 122 4.70 -0.13 0.81
CA ILE A 122 4.53 -0.94 2.02
C ILE A 122 5.70 -1.90 2.17
N GLY A 123 6.00 -2.69 1.11
CA GLY A 123 7.03 -3.71 1.14
C GLY A 123 8.44 -3.17 1.37
N ALA A 124 8.80 -2.06 0.69
CA ALA A 124 10.15 -1.51 0.78
C ALA A 124 10.33 -0.46 1.90
N VAL A 125 9.30 0.34 2.18
CA VAL A 125 9.41 1.48 3.10
C VAL A 125 8.70 1.20 4.42
N GLY A 126 7.50 0.63 4.39
CA GLY A 126 6.69 0.38 5.57
C GLY A 126 7.34 -0.60 6.52
N TYR A 127 7.74 -1.76 6.02
CA TYR A 127 8.42 -2.78 6.85
C TYR A 127 9.76 -2.29 7.38
N ALA A 128 10.56 -1.58 6.57
CA ALA A 128 11.82 -0.99 7.01
C ALA A 128 11.61 0.03 8.15
N ALA A 129 10.61 0.92 8.02
CA ALA A 129 10.29 1.89 9.05
C ALA A 129 9.86 1.23 10.37
N ILE A 130 9.13 0.11 10.33
CA ILE A 130 8.79 -0.67 11.53
C ILE A 130 10.04 -1.25 12.18
N GLN A 131 10.92 -1.88 11.39
CA GLN A 131 12.17 -2.48 11.90
C GLN A 131 13.11 -1.44 12.52
N GLU A 132 13.15 -0.24 11.96
CA GLU A 132 13.99 0.86 12.45
C GLU A 132 13.39 1.57 13.68
N SER A 133 12.06 1.50 13.88
CA SER A 133 11.35 2.26 14.94
C SER A 133 11.15 1.48 16.23
N PHE A 134 11.11 0.15 16.19
CA PHE A 134 10.72 -0.68 17.32
C PHE A 134 11.80 -1.70 17.70
N GLU A 135 11.76 -2.15 18.96
CA GLU A 135 12.56 -3.27 19.42
C GLU A 135 12.10 -4.58 18.77
N GLU A 136 13.01 -5.55 18.66
CA GLU A 136 12.80 -6.82 17.96
C GLU A 136 11.50 -7.52 18.37
N ALA A 137 11.21 -7.64 19.66
CA ALA A 137 10.00 -8.32 20.15
C ALA A 137 8.70 -7.63 19.75
N VAL A 138 8.69 -6.29 19.64
CA VAL A 138 7.55 -5.50 19.21
C VAL A 138 7.44 -5.54 17.68
N CYS A 139 8.57 -5.43 17.00
CA CYS A 139 8.68 -5.54 15.53
C CYS A 139 8.08 -6.85 15.03
N ILE A 140 8.43 -7.99 15.65
CA ILE A 140 7.88 -9.31 15.31
C ILE A 140 6.34 -9.31 15.41
N LYS A 141 5.77 -8.74 16.48
CA LYS A 141 4.31 -8.67 16.65
C LYS A 141 3.62 -7.83 15.60
N ILE A 142 4.20 -6.67 15.26
CA ILE A 142 3.65 -5.77 14.25
C ILE A 142 3.74 -6.43 12.87
N THR A 143 4.88 -7.01 12.52
CA THR A 143 5.08 -7.71 11.26
C THR A 143 4.16 -8.92 11.12
N ALA A 144 3.94 -9.66 12.22
CA ALA A 144 2.96 -10.75 12.23
C ALA A 144 1.53 -10.24 12.01
N LEU A 145 1.16 -9.09 12.59
CA LEU A 145 -0.14 -8.46 12.33
C LEU A 145 -0.30 -8.06 10.87
N MET A 146 0.73 -7.46 10.26
CA MET A 146 0.75 -7.10 8.84
C MET A 146 0.61 -8.36 7.96
N ALA A 147 1.35 -9.42 8.25
CA ALA A 147 1.25 -10.69 7.54
C ALA A 147 -0.16 -11.31 7.65
N ASN A 148 -0.81 -11.22 8.82
CA ASN A 148 -2.18 -11.69 9.01
C ASN A 148 -3.18 -10.88 8.16
N VAL A 149 -3.00 -9.58 8.05
CA VAL A 149 -3.83 -8.71 7.17
C VAL A 149 -3.66 -9.12 5.71
N ALA A 150 -2.44 -9.41 5.27
CA ALA A 150 -2.16 -9.89 3.92
C ALA A 150 -2.81 -11.26 3.60
N LEU A 151 -3.09 -12.08 4.62
CA LEU A 151 -3.81 -13.35 4.48
C LEU A 151 -5.34 -13.19 4.57
N ILE A 152 -5.81 -12.28 5.42
CA ILE A 152 -7.25 -12.08 5.67
C ILE A 152 -7.90 -11.31 4.51
N ALA A 153 -7.21 -10.36 3.91
CA ALA A 153 -7.77 -9.55 2.82
C ALA A 153 -8.19 -10.38 1.59
N PRO A 154 -7.38 -11.34 1.08
CA PRO A 154 -7.80 -12.25 0.01
C PRO A 154 -8.97 -13.16 0.37
N LEU A 155 -9.15 -13.47 1.66
CA LEU A 155 -10.28 -14.27 2.13
C LEU A 155 -11.56 -13.46 2.21
N LEU A 156 -11.50 -12.28 2.82
CA LEU A 156 -12.68 -11.42 3.04
C LEU A 156 -13.02 -10.58 1.81
N GLY A 157 -12.01 -10.17 1.03
CA GLY A 157 -12.19 -9.30 -0.12
C GLY A 157 -13.25 -9.79 -1.10
N PRO A 158 -13.13 -11.00 -1.66
CA PRO A 158 -14.11 -11.53 -2.59
C PRO A 158 -15.51 -11.69 -1.98
N LEU A 159 -15.63 -12.06 -0.70
CA LEU A 159 -16.92 -12.21 -0.01
C LEU A 159 -17.62 -10.86 0.12
N VAL A 160 -16.90 -9.85 0.61
CA VAL A 160 -17.42 -8.48 0.75
C VAL A 160 -17.70 -7.88 -0.62
N GLY A 161 -16.82 -8.11 -1.59
CA GLY A 161 -16.98 -7.65 -2.97
C GLY A 161 -18.22 -8.24 -3.66
N ALA A 162 -18.45 -9.54 -3.51
CA ALA A 162 -19.65 -10.18 -4.03
C ALA A 162 -20.92 -9.60 -3.41
N ALA A 163 -20.95 -9.40 -2.08
CA ALA A 163 -22.08 -8.75 -1.42
C ALA A 163 -22.28 -7.30 -1.89
N TRP A 164 -21.17 -6.57 -2.11
CA TRP A 164 -21.20 -5.18 -2.56
C TRP A 164 -21.87 -5.01 -3.92
N VAL A 165 -21.47 -5.79 -4.93
CA VAL A 165 -22.00 -5.65 -6.31
C VAL A 165 -23.48 -5.99 -6.44
N HIS A 166 -24.08 -6.68 -5.45
CA HIS A 166 -25.51 -6.90 -5.40
C HIS A 166 -26.31 -5.68 -4.97
N VAL A 167 -25.69 -4.73 -4.28
CA VAL A 167 -26.40 -3.59 -3.65
C VAL A 167 -25.92 -2.25 -4.21
N LEU A 168 -24.64 -2.14 -4.56
CA LEU A 168 -23.97 -0.91 -4.91
C LEU A 168 -23.15 -1.09 -6.20
N PRO A 169 -22.92 0.00 -6.96
CA PRO A 169 -22.06 -0.04 -8.13
C PRO A 169 -20.60 -0.30 -7.73
N TRP A 170 -19.85 -0.97 -8.61
CA TRP A 170 -18.46 -1.36 -8.35
C TRP A 170 -17.52 -0.14 -8.14
N GLU A 171 -17.83 1.00 -8.74
CA GLU A 171 -17.08 2.26 -8.56
C GLU A 171 -17.00 2.69 -7.09
N GLY A 172 -18.05 2.42 -6.32
CA GLY A 172 -18.10 2.72 -4.90
C GLY A 172 -16.99 2.02 -4.09
N MET A 173 -16.49 0.88 -4.55
CA MET A 173 -15.36 0.20 -3.90
C MET A 173 -14.10 1.08 -3.93
N PHE A 174 -13.81 1.75 -5.04
CA PHE A 174 -12.63 2.62 -5.15
C PHE A 174 -12.73 3.86 -4.27
N ILE A 175 -13.94 4.36 -4.04
CA ILE A 175 -14.19 5.42 -3.06
C ILE A 175 -13.91 4.91 -1.63
N LEU A 176 -14.35 3.69 -1.31
CA LEU A 176 -14.06 3.06 -0.02
C LEU A 176 -12.55 2.88 0.18
N PHE A 177 -11.82 2.36 -0.81
CA PHE A 177 -10.37 2.18 -0.72
C PHE A 177 -9.65 3.51 -0.50
N ALA A 178 -10.02 4.54 -1.25
CA ALA A 178 -9.48 5.88 -1.10
C ALA A 178 -9.78 6.48 0.29
N ALA A 179 -10.98 6.26 0.83
CA ALA A 179 -11.38 6.74 2.15
C ALA A 179 -10.57 6.05 3.27
N LEU A 180 -10.40 4.72 3.20
CA LEU A 180 -9.56 3.97 4.16
C LEU A 180 -8.11 4.45 4.12
N ALA A 181 -7.55 4.63 2.92
CA ALA A 181 -6.20 5.15 2.74
C ALA A 181 -6.07 6.60 3.24
N ALA A 182 -7.09 7.45 3.07
CA ALA A 182 -7.10 8.81 3.58
C ALA A 182 -7.07 8.84 5.12
N ILE A 183 -7.82 7.97 5.79
CA ILE A 183 -7.77 7.81 7.25
C ILE A 183 -6.37 7.41 7.68
N ALA A 184 -5.77 6.42 7.01
CA ALA A 184 -4.40 5.98 7.26
C ALA A 184 -3.38 7.12 7.03
N PHE A 185 -3.57 7.93 5.99
CA PHE A 185 -2.72 9.08 5.67
C PHE A 185 -2.64 10.08 6.82
N PHE A 186 -3.79 10.50 7.35
CA PHE A 186 -3.83 11.44 8.48
C PHE A 186 -3.16 10.88 9.73
N GLY A 187 -3.34 9.60 9.99
CA GLY A 187 -2.67 8.94 11.11
C GLY A 187 -1.16 8.81 10.90
N LEU A 188 -0.71 8.41 9.71
CA LEU A 188 0.71 8.32 9.36
C LEU A 188 1.38 9.70 9.37
N GLN A 189 0.70 10.72 8.85
CA GLN A 189 1.22 12.08 8.86
C GLN A 189 1.50 12.59 10.29
N ARG A 190 0.69 12.17 11.27
CA ARG A 190 0.85 12.57 12.69
C ARG A 190 1.83 11.72 13.46
N ALA A 191 1.86 10.41 13.18
CA ALA A 191 2.50 9.44 14.06
C ALA A 191 3.76 8.79 13.47
N MET A 192 3.95 8.79 12.14
CA MET A 192 5.10 8.14 11.53
C MET A 192 6.39 8.90 11.82
N PRO A 193 7.39 8.28 12.47
CA PRO A 193 8.69 8.88 12.68
C PRO A 193 9.49 8.90 11.38
N GLU A 194 10.48 9.81 11.30
CA GLU A 194 11.50 9.75 10.25
C GLU A 194 12.66 8.90 10.74
N THR A 195 12.94 7.81 10.06
CA THR A 195 13.95 6.82 10.48
C THR A 195 15.13 6.69 9.53
N ALA A 196 15.10 7.36 8.38
CA ALA A 196 16.16 7.26 7.37
C ALA A 196 17.52 7.73 7.91
N THR A 197 18.53 6.86 7.78
CA THR A 197 19.89 7.10 8.27
C THR A 197 20.78 7.84 7.29
N ARG A 198 20.48 7.75 5.97
CA ARG A 198 21.30 8.33 4.89
C ARG A 198 20.64 9.56 4.23
N ARG A 199 19.82 10.27 4.96
CA ARG A 199 19.08 11.41 4.44
C ARG A 199 20.00 12.51 3.92
N GLY A 200 19.76 12.94 2.67
CA GLY A 200 20.53 14.02 2.02
C GLY A 200 21.70 13.54 1.15
N GLU A 201 22.00 12.25 1.08
CA GLU A 201 22.99 11.72 0.14
C GLU A 201 22.44 11.73 -1.29
N THR A 202 23.27 12.12 -2.28
CA THR A 202 22.86 12.14 -3.68
C THR A 202 22.66 10.73 -4.24
N LEU A 203 21.58 10.54 -4.98
CA LEU A 203 21.32 9.30 -5.73
C LEU A 203 22.36 9.14 -6.84
N SER A 204 23.31 8.22 -6.66
CA SER A 204 24.21 7.79 -7.73
C SER A 204 23.81 6.39 -8.18
N PHE A 205 23.42 6.25 -9.47
CA PHE A 205 23.12 4.92 -10.04
C PHE A 205 24.33 3.97 -10.00
N LYS A 206 25.56 4.50 -9.96
CA LYS A 206 26.79 3.70 -9.75
C LYS A 206 26.87 3.14 -8.32
N ALA A 207 26.42 3.90 -7.31
CA ALA A 207 26.36 3.43 -5.94
C ALA A 207 25.27 2.36 -5.76
N LEU A 208 24.11 2.54 -6.39
CA LEU A 208 23.06 1.51 -6.44
C LEU A 208 23.57 0.19 -7.02
N GLY A 209 24.24 0.24 -8.17
CA GLY A 209 24.80 -0.96 -8.81
C GLY A 209 25.91 -1.65 -8.00
N ARG A 210 26.57 -0.94 -7.08
CA ARG A 210 27.56 -1.52 -6.17
C ARG A 210 26.88 -2.16 -4.96
N ASP A 211 25.84 -1.54 -4.40
CA ASP A 211 25.11 -2.06 -3.27
C ASP A 211 24.31 -3.35 -3.59
N TYR A 212 24.00 -3.59 -4.88
CA TYR A 212 23.39 -4.85 -5.36
C TYR A 212 24.40 -5.92 -5.81
N ARG A 213 25.72 -5.65 -5.76
CA ARG A 213 26.75 -6.63 -6.10
C ARG A 213 27.31 -7.39 -4.90
N LEU A 214 26.80 -7.16 -3.72
CA LEU A 214 27.04 -7.93 -2.49
C LEU A 214 25.96 -8.96 -2.29
#